data_8be49018c4e62865caae0994acabfa6d
#
_entry.id   8be49018c4e62865caae0994acabfa6d
#
_cell.length_a   1.000
_cell.length_b   1.000
_cell.length_c   1.000
_cell.angle_alpha   90.00
_cell.angle_beta   90.00
_cell.angle_gamma   90.00
#
_symmetry.space_group_name_H-M   'P 1'
#
loop_
_entity.id
_entity.type
_entity.pdbx_description
1 polymer ?
#
loop_
_entity_poly.entity_id
_entity_poly.type
_entity_poly.pdbx_seq_one_letter_code
_entity_poly.pdbx_strand_id
1 'polypeptide(L)'
;MEERLSKTRFLAGDRVTEADWRFLPTLLRFDPVYVGHFKCNLRRIVDYTNIQNYMLELVQTPGVMETVSMDHIKRHYYGSHETVNPTLIVPKGPVIDLSAPHDRDRLPKAA
;
A
#
# COMPACT_ATOMS: atom_id res chain seq x y z
N MET A 1 2.54 -9.29 10.12
CA MET A 1 3.26 -8.86 8.89
C MET A 1 4.42 -7.92 9.18
N GLU A 2 4.22 -6.93 10.04
CA GLU A 2 5.31 -5.99 10.36
C GLU A 2 6.55 -6.71 10.90
N GLU A 3 6.40 -7.61 11.87
CA GLU A 3 7.51 -8.37 12.42
C GLU A 3 8.19 -9.25 11.36
N ARG A 4 7.41 -9.95 10.55
CA ARG A 4 7.94 -10.79 9.47
C ARG A 4 8.77 -9.97 8.48
N LEU A 5 8.25 -8.82 8.05
CA LEU A 5 8.93 -7.93 7.10
C LEU A 5 10.11 -7.17 7.72
N SER A 6 10.24 -7.18 9.04
CA SER A 6 11.46 -6.69 9.69
C SER A 6 12.64 -7.66 9.51
N LYS A 7 12.37 -8.93 9.26
CA LYS A 7 13.37 -10.02 9.17
C LYS A 7 13.60 -10.49 7.75
N THR A 8 12.58 -10.46 6.89
CA THR A 8 12.68 -10.90 5.49
C THR A 8 12.30 -9.75 4.57
N ARG A 9 12.96 -9.68 3.41
CA ARG A 9 12.70 -8.61 2.43
C ARG A 9 11.33 -8.73 1.79
N PHE A 10 10.89 -9.96 1.53
CA PHE A 10 9.60 -10.26 0.92
C PHE A 10 8.82 -11.29 1.76
N LEU A 11 7.56 -11.51 1.44
CA LEU A 11 6.70 -12.39 2.23
C LEU A 11 7.21 -13.84 2.30
N ALA A 12 7.75 -14.36 1.19
CA ALA A 12 8.28 -15.71 1.09
C ALA A 12 9.79 -15.80 1.36
N GLY A 13 10.45 -14.70 1.75
CA GLY A 13 11.86 -14.67 2.09
C GLY A 13 12.65 -13.62 1.29
N ASP A 14 13.63 -14.05 0.51
CA ASP A 14 14.54 -13.15 -0.23
C ASP A 14 14.16 -12.91 -1.69
N ARG A 15 13.04 -13.46 -2.15
CA ARG A 15 12.54 -13.32 -3.53
C ARG A 15 11.14 -12.77 -3.57
N VAL A 16 10.87 -11.94 -4.60
CA VAL A 16 9.51 -11.53 -4.93
C VAL A 16 8.74 -12.74 -5.46
N THR A 17 7.53 -12.95 -4.93
CA THR A 17 6.63 -14.03 -5.35
C THR A 17 5.23 -13.48 -5.61
N GLU A 18 4.33 -14.34 -6.09
CA GLU A 18 2.93 -13.99 -6.29
C GLU A 18 2.28 -13.47 -5.00
N ALA A 19 2.70 -13.95 -3.83
CA ALA A 19 2.18 -13.49 -2.55
C ALA A 19 2.37 -11.97 -2.39
N ASP A 20 3.52 -11.44 -2.78
CA ASP A 20 3.80 -10.00 -2.71
C ASP A 20 2.87 -9.22 -3.63
N TRP A 21 2.69 -9.68 -4.85
CA TRP A 21 1.82 -9.00 -5.83
C TRP A 21 0.34 -9.08 -5.47
N ARG A 22 -0.09 -10.12 -4.77
CA ARG A 22 -1.45 -10.22 -4.26
C ARG A 22 -1.70 -9.32 -3.05
N PHE A 23 -0.68 -9.09 -2.25
CA PHE A 23 -0.79 -8.23 -1.06
C PHE A 23 -0.72 -6.74 -1.40
N LEU A 24 0.04 -6.37 -2.41
CA LEU A 24 0.28 -4.97 -2.77
C LEU A 24 -1.00 -4.15 -3.02
N PRO A 25 -2.01 -4.63 -3.77
CA PRO A 25 -3.23 -3.85 -3.98
C PRO A 25 -3.94 -3.45 -2.69
N THR A 26 -3.95 -4.34 -1.69
CA THR A 26 -4.53 -4.04 -0.37
C THR A 26 -3.75 -2.96 0.34
N LEU A 27 -2.41 -3.02 0.31
CA LEU A 27 -1.56 -2.01 0.93
C LEU A 27 -1.73 -0.64 0.29
N LEU A 28 -1.80 -0.60 -1.04
CA LEU A 28 -1.98 0.65 -1.79
C LEU A 28 -3.33 1.32 -1.48
N ARG A 29 -4.36 0.54 -1.17
CA ARG A 29 -5.71 1.03 -0.91
C ARG A 29 -5.96 1.32 0.57
N PHE A 30 -5.11 0.83 1.46
CA PHE A 30 -5.39 0.89 2.90
C PHE A 30 -5.46 2.33 3.40
N ASP A 31 -4.39 3.08 3.27
CA ASP A 31 -4.35 4.47 3.76
C ASP A 31 -5.29 5.41 2.98
N PRO A 32 -5.32 5.37 1.63
CA PRO A 32 -6.22 6.25 0.89
C PRO A 32 -7.70 5.93 1.06
N VAL A 33 -8.05 4.69 1.32
CA VAL A 33 -9.46 4.25 1.30
C VAL A 33 -9.87 3.60 2.61
N TYR A 34 -9.25 2.49 3.00
CA TYR A 34 -9.78 1.66 4.08
C TYR A 34 -9.77 2.37 5.43
N VAL A 35 -8.78 3.22 5.70
CA VAL A 35 -8.70 3.99 6.94
C VAL A 35 -9.90 4.92 7.09
N GLY A 36 -10.21 5.71 6.06
CA GLY A 36 -11.31 6.68 6.10
C GLY A 36 -12.67 6.09 5.75
N HIS A 37 -12.75 5.46 4.58
CA HIS A 37 -14.00 4.98 3.99
C HIS A 37 -14.61 3.83 4.81
N PHE A 38 -13.79 2.84 5.19
CA PHE A 38 -14.24 1.69 5.98
C PHE A 38 -13.90 1.78 7.46
N LYS A 39 -13.34 2.90 7.92
CA LYS A 39 -12.99 3.14 9.33
C LYS A 39 -11.97 2.16 9.90
N CYS A 40 -11.11 1.58 9.07
CA CYS A 40 -10.00 0.72 9.50
C CYS A 40 -8.86 1.59 10.03
N ASN A 41 -9.05 2.24 11.19
CA ASN A 41 -8.22 3.37 11.61
C ASN A 41 -7.45 3.16 12.92
N LEU A 42 -7.21 1.92 13.34
CA LEU A 42 -6.33 1.66 14.48
C LEU A 42 -4.91 2.17 14.20
N ARG A 43 -4.40 1.86 13.00
CA ARG A 43 -3.12 2.36 12.49
C ARG A 43 -3.18 2.44 10.97
N ARG A 44 -2.44 3.39 10.40
CA ARG A 44 -2.24 3.50 8.96
C ARG A 44 -1.05 2.64 8.55
N ILE A 45 -0.94 2.30 7.27
CA ILE A 45 0.24 1.57 6.74
C ILE A 45 1.52 2.38 6.98
N VAL A 46 1.45 3.71 6.84
CA VAL A 46 2.61 4.59 7.07
C VAL A 46 3.14 4.51 8.51
N ASP A 47 2.32 4.07 9.46
CA ASP A 47 2.72 3.91 10.85
C ASP A 47 3.49 2.60 11.11
N TYR A 48 3.53 1.70 10.11
CA TYR A 48 4.29 0.44 10.15
C TYR A 48 5.52 0.56 9.25
N THR A 49 6.68 0.81 9.84
CA THR A 49 7.91 1.11 9.10
C THR A 49 8.27 0.04 8.06
N ASN A 50 8.24 -1.23 8.44
CA ASN A 50 8.63 -2.30 7.52
C ASN A 50 7.59 -2.55 6.44
N ILE A 51 6.31 -2.51 6.77
CA ILE A 51 5.23 -2.65 5.78
C ILE A 51 5.26 -1.48 4.79
N GLN A 52 5.43 -0.26 5.29
CA GLN A 52 5.50 0.94 4.45
C GLN A 52 6.68 0.85 3.46
N ASN A 53 7.87 0.53 3.95
CA ASN A 53 9.05 0.41 3.10
C ASN A 53 8.95 -0.75 2.11
N TYR A 54 8.36 -1.87 2.52
CA TYR A 54 8.07 -3.01 1.65
C TYR A 54 7.12 -2.60 0.51
N MET A 55 6.05 -1.89 0.82
CA MET A 55 5.13 -1.37 -0.20
C MET A 55 5.86 -0.45 -1.20
N LEU A 56 6.71 0.44 -0.70
CA LEU A 56 7.49 1.35 -1.54
C LEU A 56 8.41 0.58 -2.50
N GLU A 57 9.11 -0.45 -2.01
CA GLU A 57 9.96 -1.27 -2.88
C GLU A 57 9.17 -1.96 -3.99
N LEU A 58 8.04 -2.56 -3.66
CA LEU A 58 7.20 -3.24 -4.66
C LEU A 58 6.68 -2.26 -5.72
N VAL A 59 6.19 -1.10 -5.29
CA VAL A 59 5.66 -0.08 -6.21
C VAL A 59 6.75 0.47 -7.12
N GLN A 60 7.98 0.59 -6.63
CA GLN A 60 9.11 1.10 -7.41
C GLN A 60 9.72 0.06 -8.35
N THR A 61 9.24 -1.18 -8.34
CA THR A 61 9.60 -2.18 -9.35
C THR A 61 9.17 -1.68 -10.73
N PRO A 62 10.04 -1.75 -11.77
CA PRO A 62 9.72 -1.22 -13.09
C PRO A 62 8.38 -1.73 -13.63
N GLY A 63 7.54 -0.81 -14.10
CA GLY A 63 6.22 -1.10 -14.66
C GLY A 63 5.07 -1.07 -13.66
N VAL A 64 5.33 -1.16 -12.35
CA VAL A 64 4.26 -1.20 -11.34
C VAL A 64 3.61 0.17 -11.16
N MET A 65 4.40 1.24 -11.09
CA MET A 65 3.91 2.59 -10.84
C MET A 65 2.87 3.03 -11.88
N GLU A 66 3.04 2.65 -13.14
CA GLU A 66 2.13 2.99 -14.23
C GLU A 66 0.76 2.34 -14.09
N THR A 67 0.64 1.28 -13.29
CA THR A 67 -0.64 0.60 -13.04
C THR A 67 -1.43 1.22 -11.90
N VAL A 68 -0.82 2.12 -11.13
CA VAL A 68 -1.44 2.72 -9.94
C VAL A 68 -2.06 4.06 -10.29
N SER A 69 -3.37 4.20 -10.06
CA SER A 69 -4.08 5.47 -10.17
C SER A 69 -4.83 5.73 -8.86
N MET A 70 -4.23 6.58 -8.02
CA MET A 70 -4.85 6.97 -6.74
C MET A 70 -6.18 7.68 -6.94
N ASP A 71 -6.30 8.48 -7.98
CA ASP A 71 -7.53 9.18 -8.33
C ASP A 71 -8.67 8.17 -8.63
N HIS A 72 -8.41 7.18 -9.47
CA HIS A 72 -9.39 6.16 -9.81
C HIS A 72 -9.76 5.31 -8.58
N ILE A 73 -8.78 4.94 -7.75
CA ILE A 73 -9.02 4.17 -6.52
C ILE A 73 -9.97 4.92 -5.60
N LYS A 74 -9.69 6.19 -5.32
CA LYS A 74 -10.52 7.01 -4.42
C LYS A 74 -11.91 7.24 -5.00
N ARG A 75 -12.02 7.57 -6.28
CA ARG A 75 -13.32 7.80 -6.95
C ARG A 75 -14.17 6.55 -6.94
N HIS A 76 -13.58 5.38 -7.17
CA HIS A 76 -14.31 4.13 -7.15
C HIS A 76 -14.95 3.89 -5.77
N TYR A 77 -14.16 3.95 -4.70
CA TYR A 77 -14.68 3.65 -3.38
C TYR A 77 -15.57 4.77 -2.82
N TYR A 78 -15.08 6.00 -2.77
CA TYR A 78 -15.83 7.11 -2.17
C TYR A 78 -16.98 7.58 -3.04
N GLY A 79 -16.87 7.47 -4.35
CA GLY A 79 -17.86 7.98 -5.30
C GLY A 79 -18.96 7.00 -5.68
N SER A 80 -18.87 5.72 -5.29
CA SER A 80 -19.86 4.69 -5.71
C SER A 80 -20.45 3.89 -4.56
N HIS A 81 -19.91 3.93 -3.37
CA HIS A 81 -20.44 3.23 -2.20
C HIS A 81 -21.37 4.13 -1.38
N GLU A 82 -22.57 4.37 -1.86
CA GLU A 82 -23.53 5.31 -1.26
C GLU A 82 -23.93 4.94 0.16
N THR A 83 -24.01 3.65 0.49
CA THR A 83 -24.37 3.20 1.84
C THR A 83 -23.28 3.47 2.87
N VAL A 84 -21.99 3.49 2.44
CA VAL A 84 -20.84 3.76 3.30
C VAL A 84 -20.51 5.25 3.30
N ASN A 85 -20.65 5.91 2.15
CA ASN A 85 -20.32 7.34 1.96
C ASN A 85 -21.48 8.04 1.25
N PRO A 86 -22.58 8.37 1.97
CA PRO A 86 -23.80 8.93 1.35
C PRO A 86 -23.55 10.27 0.65
N THR A 87 -22.58 11.08 1.10
CA THR A 87 -22.26 12.38 0.50
C THR A 87 -21.54 12.26 -0.83
N LEU A 88 -20.95 11.09 -1.12
CA LEU A 88 -20.09 10.84 -2.30
C LEU A 88 -18.90 11.79 -2.40
N ILE A 89 -18.51 12.41 -1.28
CA ILE A 89 -17.33 13.27 -1.23
C ILE A 89 -16.07 12.43 -1.30
N VAL A 90 -15.19 12.75 -2.26
CA VAL A 90 -13.89 12.10 -2.43
C VAL A 90 -12.82 12.94 -1.74
N PRO A 91 -12.16 12.45 -0.67
CA PRO A 91 -11.15 13.22 0.04
C PRO A 91 -9.89 13.41 -0.81
N LYS A 92 -9.21 14.54 -0.63
CA LYS A 92 -7.94 14.80 -1.31
C LYS A 92 -6.78 13.98 -0.76
N GLY A 93 -6.75 13.81 0.56
CA GLY A 93 -5.70 13.06 1.24
C GLY A 93 -5.98 11.56 1.39
N PRO A 94 -5.04 10.82 1.96
CA PRO A 94 -3.69 11.28 2.23
C PRO A 94 -2.86 11.45 0.96
N VAL A 95 -1.85 12.31 1.02
CA VAL A 95 -0.83 12.41 -0.05
C VAL A 95 0.29 11.44 0.29
N ILE A 96 0.47 10.42 -0.56
CA ILE A 96 1.48 9.38 -0.36
C ILE A 96 2.52 9.50 -1.47
N ASP A 97 3.79 9.72 -1.08
CA ASP A 97 4.91 9.73 -2.03
C ASP A 97 5.39 8.31 -2.27
N LEU A 98 4.89 7.68 -3.32
CA LEU A 98 5.27 6.32 -3.72
C LEU A 98 6.68 6.25 -4.33
N SER A 99 7.31 7.39 -4.61
CA SER A 99 8.69 7.47 -5.10
C SER A 99 9.71 7.68 -3.98
N ALA A 100 9.26 7.79 -2.73
CA ALA A 100 10.15 7.97 -1.59
C ALA A 100 11.14 6.80 -1.45
N PRO A 101 12.39 7.07 -0.99
CA PRO A 101 13.35 5.99 -0.79
C PRO A 101 12.86 4.99 0.24
N HIS A 102 13.12 3.70 0.00
CA HIS A 102 12.86 2.63 0.94
C HIS A 102 14.16 2.12 1.57
N ASP A 103 14.06 1.41 2.68
CA ASP A 103 15.21 0.86 3.41
C ASP A 103 15.43 -0.64 3.20
N ARG A 104 14.73 -1.24 2.21
CA ARG A 104 14.69 -2.70 2.05
C ARG A 104 16.01 -3.32 1.62
N ASP A 105 16.95 -2.51 1.13
CA ASP A 105 18.29 -2.97 0.75
C ASP A 105 19.12 -3.49 1.94
N ARG A 106 18.71 -3.18 3.18
CA ARG A 106 19.30 -3.75 4.40
C ARG A 106 19.03 -5.25 4.56
N LEU A 107 18.08 -5.79 3.80
CA LEU A 107 17.67 -7.20 3.87
C LEU A 107 18.11 -7.98 2.62
N PRO A 108 18.45 -9.28 2.75
CA PRO A 108 18.92 -10.07 1.62
C PRO A 108 17.88 -10.20 0.51
N LYS A 109 18.33 -10.07 -0.73
CA LYS A 109 17.55 -10.30 -1.92
C LYS A 109 18.32 -11.30 -2.81
N ALA A 110 17.62 -12.32 -3.30
CA ALA A 110 18.18 -13.27 -4.25
C ALA A 110 18.54 -12.58 -5.58
N ALA A 111 19.65 -13.01 -6.16
CA ALA A 111 20.10 -12.48 -7.43
C ALA A 111 19.18 -12.91 -8.60
#